data_cb4ceb9edea85f00b02c257deac46d9e
#
_entry.id   cb4ceb9edea85f00b02c257deac46d9e
#
_cell.length_a   1.000
_cell.length_b   1.000
_cell.length_c   1.000
_cell.angle_alpha   90.00
_cell.angle_beta   90.00
_cell.angle_gamma   90.00
#
_symmetry.space_group_name_H-M   'P 1'
#
loop_
_entity.id
_entity.type
_entity.pdbx_description
1 polymer ?
#
loop_
_entity_poly.entity_id
_entity_poly.type
_entity_poly.pdbx_seq_one_letter_code
_entity_poly.pdbx_strand_id
1 'polypeptide(L)'
;MGSRAQRKASDSPSPARVRRKADCAAAVTPRINPRKRRSRDDRNSAPLYGPRPSASFTRRNLIATGSAAATLPFLGAGASAQAWPTRPIKIVAGFPAGGQTDLFARTYGDYIAKQLGQPVLIENKSGAGGTIAAVDVKRAQPDGYTLMFTNATAMITSRALMKNLAYDSEKDFQLISIMPAGSLPMVVSPKTGAKNLAEFVEYARRNPKVSFGTYAAGSYAHMAVVEFNKQYGLRMEPVHYRGESPMWTDLANQTIDAGFGTYGAALAVLQGGRGTPVAVSRKRMSVLPNVPTFMEQGAISPAFRLTAFQCCVAPKNTPPEIIGRLSQLLVEAGKGQRVQDMMRLYGVDDPAMTLEESQKLYDEEAPIGLELVRSLGLDPI
;
A
#
# COMPACT_ATOMS: atom_id res chain seq x y z
N MET A 1 -32.21 -77.34 6.60
CA MET A 1 -33.31 -76.73 7.34
C MET A 1 -33.00 -75.24 7.34
N GLY A 2 -33.45 -74.36 6.52
CA GLY A 2 -34.78 -74.07 6.04
C GLY A 2 -35.30 -72.86 6.77
N SER A 3 -35.23 -71.68 6.19
CA SER A 3 -36.33 -70.75 6.17
C SER A 3 -36.03 -69.48 5.38
N ARG A 4 -36.84 -69.29 4.37
CA ARG A 4 -37.04 -68.03 3.59
C ARG A 4 -37.77 -67.00 4.44
N ALA A 5 -37.48 -65.73 4.23
CA ALA A 5 -38.47 -64.63 4.27
C ALA A 5 -37.84 -63.40 3.62
N GLN A 6 -38.23 -63.05 2.49
CA GLN A 6 -39.20 -62.08 1.99
C GLN A 6 -38.67 -60.61 1.88
N ARG A 7 -38.55 -60.18 0.61
CA ARG A 7 -38.40 -58.83 0.13
C ARG A 7 -39.63 -58.01 0.51
N LYS A 8 -39.40 -56.77 0.96
CA LYS A 8 -40.38 -55.69 0.81
C LYS A 8 -39.66 -54.49 0.12
N ALA A 9 -40.11 -54.23 -1.06
CA ALA A 9 -39.88 -52.98 -1.76
C ALA A 9 -40.72 -51.90 -1.05
N SER A 10 -40.13 -50.76 -0.86
CA SER A 10 -40.87 -49.51 -0.53
C SER A 10 -40.40 -48.38 -1.43
N ASP A 11 -41.36 -47.87 -2.15
CA ASP A 11 -41.36 -46.81 -3.09
C ASP A 11 -40.68 -45.53 -2.58
N SER A 12 -39.86 -44.92 -3.44
CA SER A 12 -39.40 -43.57 -3.31
C SER A 12 -40.28 -42.64 -4.17
N PRO A 13 -40.84 -41.54 -3.64
CA PRO A 13 -41.49 -40.57 -4.49
C PRO A 13 -40.46 -39.60 -5.08
N SER A 14 -40.57 -39.43 -6.38
CA SER A 14 -39.91 -38.43 -7.23
C SER A 14 -40.23 -36.99 -6.78
N PRO A 15 -39.27 -36.06 -6.73
CA PRO A 15 -39.58 -34.66 -6.43
C PRO A 15 -40.15 -33.94 -7.65
N ALA A 16 -41.34 -33.36 -7.45
CA ALA A 16 -42.06 -32.52 -8.37
C ALA A 16 -41.25 -31.26 -8.78
N ARG A 17 -41.24 -31.04 -10.09
CA ARG A 17 -40.79 -29.80 -10.72
C ARG A 17 -41.65 -28.63 -10.24
N VAL A 18 -41.07 -27.72 -9.45
CA VAL A 18 -41.63 -26.39 -9.21
C VAL A 18 -41.10 -25.47 -10.27
N ARG A 19 -41.90 -25.18 -11.29
CA ARG A 19 -41.74 -24.06 -12.20
C ARG A 19 -42.03 -22.77 -11.43
N ARG A 20 -41.01 -21.95 -11.17
CA ARG A 20 -41.23 -20.56 -10.80
C ARG A 20 -41.16 -19.68 -12.05
N LYS A 21 -42.26 -18.99 -12.24
CA LYS A 21 -42.44 -17.95 -13.26
C LYS A 21 -41.41 -16.84 -13.02
N ALA A 22 -40.71 -16.47 -14.09
CA ALA A 22 -39.92 -15.27 -14.16
C ALA A 22 -40.86 -14.09 -14.41
N ASP A 23 -41.04 -13.22 -13.43
CA ASP A 23 -41.63 -11.90 -13.64
C ASP A 23 -40.53 -10.94 -14.07
N CYS A 24 -40.67 -10.46 -15.31
CA CYS A 24 -39.94 -9.36 -15.88
C CYS A 24 -40.25 -8.09 -15.11
N ALA A 25 -39.29 -7.51 -14.39
CA ALA A 25 -39.28 -6.14 -13.99
C ALA A 25 -38.43 -5.34 -14.99
N ALA A 26 -39.06 -4.49 -15.74
CA ALA A 26 -38.48 -3.64 -16.76
C ALA A 26 -37.55 -2.59 -16.12
N ALA A 27 -36.30 -2.57 -16.55
CA ALA A 27 -35.36 -1.51 -16.28
C ALA A 27 -35.72 -0.27 -17.11
N VAL A 28 -36.08 0.80 -16.43
CA VAL A 28 -36.30 2.14 -17.01
C VAL A 28 -34.94 2.78 -17.23
N THR A 29 -34.48 2.81 -18.48
CA THR A 29 -33.36 3.66 -18.93
C THR A 29 -33.93 5.06 -19.31
N PRO A 30 -33.34 6.16 -18.86
CA PRO A 30 -33.71 7.47 -19.35
C PRO A 30 -33.13 7.69 -20.74
N ARG A 31 -34.02 7.88 -21.73
CA ARG A 31 -33.72 8.31 -23.08
C ARG A 31 -33.19 9.75 -23.08
N ILE A 32 -31.96 9.91 -23.55
CA ILE A 32 -31.40 11.21 -23.95
C ILE A 32 -32.05 11.60 -25.29
N ASN A 33 -32.71 12.72 -25.31
CA ASN A 33 -33.38 13.28 -26.49
C ASN A 33 -32.40 14.24 -27.19
N PRO A 34 -31.98 14.00 -28.44
CA PRO A 34 -31.20 14.96 -29.22
C PRO A 34 -32.16 15.73 -30.17
N ARG A 35 -32.10 17.03 -30.13
CA ARG A 35 -32.51 18.01 -31.15
C ARG A 35 -33.32 19.16 -30.60
N LYS A 36 -32.66 20.30 -30.50
CA LYS A 36 -33.23 21.57 -31.06
C LYS A 36 -32.04 22.42 -31.52
N ARG A 37 -31.71 22.28 -32.80
CA ARG A 37 -31.10 23.36 -33.56
C ARG A 37 -32.12 24.50 -33.62
N ARG A 38 -31.71 25.70 -33.21
CA ARG A 38 -32.34 26.95 -33.65
C ARG A 38 -31.38 27.72 -34.55
N SER A 39 -31.92 28.00 -35.69
CA SER A 39 -31.38 28.70 -36.83
C SER A 39 -31.10 30.19 -36.52
N ARG A 40 -30.11 30.67 -37.29
CA ARG A 40 -29.84 32.02 -37.69
C ARG A 40 -31.07 32.91 -37.93
N ASP A 41 -30.80 34.11 -37.70
CA ASP A 41 -31.16 35.40 -38.26
C ASP A 41 -31.76 36.32 -37.24
N ASP A 42 -31.05 37.38 -36.94
CA ASP A 42 -31.48 38.71 -37.34
C ASP A 42 -30.35 39.74 -37.15
N ARG A 43 -30.25 40.51 -38.22
CA ARG A 43 -29.35 41.61 -38.48
C ARG A 43 -29.81 42.87 -37.80
N ASN A 44 -28.86 43.78 -37.65
CA ASN A 44 -28.99 45.24 -37.58
C ASN A 44 -29.14 45.85 -36.20
N SER A 45 -28.08 46.45 -35.74
CA SER A 45 -28.03 47.92 -35.60
C SER A 45 -26.58 48.35 -35.33
N ALA A 46 -26.10 49.18 -36.23
CA ALA A 46 -24.77 49.81 -36.24
C ALA A 46 -24.71 51.08 -35.37
N PRO A 47 -23.63 51.82 -35.40
CA PRO A 47 -22.84 52.20 -34.22
C PRO A 47 -23.00 53.70 -33.88
N LEU A 48 -22.82 54.04 -32.63
CA LEU A 48 -22.58 55.43 -32.24
C LEU A 48 -21.12 55.64 -31.89
N TYR A 49 -20.38 56.10 -32.90
CA TYR A 49 -19.06 56.67 -32.78
C TYR A 49 -19.18 58.13 -32.30
N GLY A 50 -18.76 58.44 -31.09
CA GLY A 50 -18.45 59.81 -30.64
C GLY A 50 -16.96 60.07 -30.71
N PRO A 51 -16.51 61.27 -31.12
CA PRO A 51 -15.09 61.56 -31.39
C PRO A 51 -14.28 61.70 -30.09
N ARG A 52 -13.16 61.01 -30.02
CA ARG A 52 -12.12 61.21 -28.99
C ARG A 52 -11.34 62.46 -29.25
N PRO A 53 -11.08 63.35 -28.28
CA PRO A 53 -10.17 64.46 -28.47
C PRO A 53 -8.72 63.96 -28.54
N SER A 54 -8.06 64.28 -29.61
CA SER A 54 -6.62 64.13 -29.79
C SER A 54 -5.87 65.16 -28.96
N ALA A 55 -5.23 64.71 -27.88
CA ALA A 55 -4.23 65.56 -27.21
C ALA A 55 -2.86 65.36 -27.88
N SER A 56 -2.48 66.37 -28.72
CA SER A 56 -1.14 66.48 -29.26
C SER A 56 -0.18 66.85 -28.15
N PHE A 57 0.68 65.93 -27.72
CA PHE A 57 1.84 66.26 -26.88
C PHE A 57 2.98 66.82 -27.75
N THR A 58 3.17 68.11 -27.70
CA THR A 58 4.30 68.83 -28.33
C THR A 58 5.57 68.58 -27.49
N ARG A 59 6.61 68.13 -28.17
CA ARG A 59 7.97 67.90 -27.66
C ARG A 59 8.72 69.20 -27.35
N ARG A 60 8.23 70.01 -26.47
CA ARG A 60 8.98 71.25 -26.05
C ARG A 60 8.50 71.64 -24.66
N ASN A 61 8.98 70.97 -23.64
CA ASN A 61 9.12 71.54 -22.29
C ASN A 61 9.70 70.42 -21.38
N LEU A 62 10.95 70.14 -21.64
CA LEU A 62 11.76 69.27 -20.82
C LEU A 62 13.12 69.93 -20.68
N ILE A 63 13.24 70.98 -19.88
CA ILE A 63 14.47 71.40 -19.22
C ILE A 63 14.05 72.40 -18.14
N ALA A 64 14.17 72.03 -16.92
CA ALA A 64 14.37 72.75 -15.69
C ALA A 64 13.45 72.28 -14.58
N THR A 65 13.90 71.32 -13.83
CA THR A 65 13.83 71.37 -12.37
C THR A 65 14.71 70.26 -11.75
N GLY A 66 15.55 70.70 -10.97
CA GLY A 66 16.63 70.26 -10.20
C GLY A 66 16.63 68.85 -9.60
N SER A 67 17.82 68.35 -9.60
CA SER A 67 18.34 67.24 -8.83
C SER A 67 17.96 67.34 -7.34
N ALA A 68 17.06 66.45 -6.93
CA ALA A 68 16.98 65.95 -5.56
C ALA A 68 17.04 64.39 -5.66
N ALA A 69 18.27 63.94 -5.70
CA ALA A 69 18.51 62.46 -5.51
C ALA A 69 18.15 62.15 -4.09
N ALA A 70 16.85 61.78 -3.86
CA ALA A 70 16.42 61.09 -2.69
C ALA A 70 16.95 59.64 -2.85
N THR A 71 18.09 59.37 -2.22
CA THR A 71 18.53 58.00 -1.91
C THR A 71 17.53 57.40 -0.95
N LEU A 72 16.46 56.83 -1.50
CA LEU A 72 15.65 55.87 -0.78
C LEU A 72 16.56 54.65 -0.52
N PRO A 73 16.82 54.30 0.75
CA PRO A 73 17.42 53.01 1.01
C PRO A 73 16.46 51.99 0.40
N PHE A 74 16.90 51.25 -0.61
CA PHE A 74 16.35 49.98 -0.99
C PHE A 74 16.48 49.12 0.27
N LEU A 75 15.52 49.24 1.19
CA LEU A 75 15.20 48.18 2.11
C LEU A 75 14.81 47.03 1.21
N GLY A 76 15.81 46.22 0.85
CA GLY A 76 15.59 44.91 0.29
C GLY A 76 14.60 44.23 1.25
N ALA A 77 13.32 44.25 0.89
CA ALA A 77 12.38 43.33 1.46
C ALA A 77 13.02 41.96 1.18
N GLY A 78 13.76 41.46 2.18
CA GLY A 78 14.22 40.10 2.18
C GLY A 78 12.98 39.30 1.80
N ALA A 79 12.96 38.71 0.61
CA ALA A 79 11.95 37.77 0.24
C ALA A 79 11.98 36.73 1.34
N SER A 80 11.13 36.89 2.34
CA SER A 80 10.87 35.89 3.34
C SER A 80 10.44 34.68 2.50
N ALA A 81 11.37 33.75 2.29
CA ALA A 81 11.07 32.52 1.61
C ALA A 81 9.86 31.97 2.33
N GLN A 82 8.72 31.97 1.63
CA GLN A 82 7.44 31.60 2.21
C GLN A 82 7.62 30.21 2.77
N ALA A 83 7.49 30.07 4.10
CA ALA A 83 7.83 28.84 4.79
C ALA A 83 7.02 27.67 4.19
N TRP A 84 7.69 26.64 3.72
CA TRP A 84 7.03 25.41 3.26
C TRP A 84 6.25 24.74 4.42
N PRO A 85 5.02 24.22 4.20
CA PRO A 85 4.21 24.23 2.97
C PRO A 85 3.23 25.42 2.92
N THR A 86 2.94 25.91 1.71
CA THR A 86 1.99 27.01 1.47
C THR A 86 0.72 26.55 0.74
N ARG A 87 0.67 25.28 0.35
CA ARG A 87 -0.43 24.65 -0.38
C ARG A 87 -0.60 23.19 0.05
N PRO A 88 -1.70 22.53 -0.32
CA PRO A 88 -1.91 21.12 0.03
C PRO A 88 -0.78 20.20 -0.44
N ILE A 89 -0.45 19.22 0.42
CA ILE A 89 0.50 18.15 0.12
C ILE A 89 -0.28 16.95 -0.42
N LYS A 90 0.19 16.35 -1.50
CA LYS A 90 -0.36 15.11 -2.05
C LYS A 90 0.49 13.92 -1.60
N ILE A 91 -0.17 12.89 -1.07
CA ILE A 91 0.45 11.58 -0.81
C ILE A 91 -0.18 10.56 -1.76
N VAL A 92 0.65 9.98 -2.64
CA VAL A 92 0.25 8.90 -3.54
C VAL A 92 0.46 7.58 -2.79
N ALA A 93 -0.63 6.89 -2.49
CA ALA A 93 -0.60 5.56 -1.88
C ALA A 93 -0.52 4.49 -2.98
N GLY A 94 0.55 3.66 -2.94
CA GLY A 94 0.85 2.70 -4.01
C GLY A 94 -0.04 1.46 -4.05
N PHE A 95 -1.03 1.34 -3.14
CA PHE A 95 -1.89 0.17 -2.97
C PHE A 95 -3.36 0.57 -2.81
N PRO A 96 -4.30 -0.40 -2.95
CA PRO A 96 -5.73 -0.11 -2.90
C PRO A 96 -6.17 0.55 -1.60
N ALA A 97 -7.22 1.37 -1.70
CA ALA A 97 -7.89 1.97 -0.54
C ALA A 97 -8.39 0.89 0.44
N GLY A 98 -8.30 1.18 1.73
CA GLY A 98 -8.67 0.26 2.82
C GLY A 98 -7.59 -0.77 3.17
N GLY A 99 -6.51 -0.88 2.40
CA GLY A 99 -5.35 -1.71 2.73
C GLY A 99 -4.42 -1.03 3.74
N GLN A 100 -3.42 -1.80 4.23
CA GLN A 100 -2.48 -1.30 5.24
C GLN A 100 -1.75 -0.02 4.78
N THR A 101 -1.25 0.03 3.54
CA THR A 101 -0.57 1.22 3.00
C THR A 101 -1.47 2.46 3.00
N ASP A 102 -2.73 2.31 2.59
CA ASP A 102 -3.72 3.41 2.59
C ASP A 102 -4.00 3.90 4.01
N LEU A 103 -4.20 2.96 4.96
CA LEU A 103 -4.45 3.31 6.36
C LEU A 103 -3.27 4.06 6.97
N PHE A 104 -2.03 3.60 6.71
CA PHE A 104 -0.82 4.29 7.16
C PHE A 104 -0.75 5.69 6.54
N ALA A 105 -0.92 5.81 5.20
CA ALA A 105 -0.90 7.10 4.51
C ALA A 105 -1.91 8.09 5.10
N ARG A 106 -3.14 7.66 5.38
CA ARG A 106 -4.18 8.52 5.98
C ARG A 106 -3.87 8.88 7.42
N THR A 107 -3.47 7.90 8.23
CA THR A 107 -3.24 8.12 9.66
C THR A 107 -2.06 9.05 9.90
N TYR A 108 -0.94 8.84 9.20
CA TYR A 108 0.22 9.72 9.27
C TYR A 108 -0.03 11.06 8.55
N GLY A 109 -0.73 11.02 7.41
CA GLY A 109 -1.09 12.23 6.65
C GLY A 109 -1.96 13.20 7.43
N ASP A 110 -2.92 12.70 8.22
CA ASP A 110 -3.75 13.52 9.09
C ASP A 110 -2.93 14.22 10.19
N TYR A 111 -1.91 13.54 10.74
CA TYR A 111 -1.00 14.15 11.68
C TYR A 111 -0.17 15.26 11.02
N ILE A 112 0.43 14.98 9.87
CA ILE A 112 1.20 15.96 9.09
C ILE A 112 0.35 17.18 8.77
N ALA A 113 -0.90 16.97 8.28
CA ALA A 113 -1.82 18.06 7.96
C ALA A 113 -2.08 18.97 9.16
N LYS A 114 -2.31 18.36 10.34
CA LYS A 114 -2.56 19.09 11.58
C LYS A 114 -1.35 19.91 12.03
N GLN A 115 -0.14 19.36 11.90
CA GLN A 115 1.09 20.03 12.34
C GLN A 115 1.54 21.14 11.40
N LEU A 116 1.32 20.97 10.10
CA LEU A 116 1.74 21.92 9.07
C LEU A 116 0.66 22.95 8.70
N GLY A 117 -0.57 22.79 9.20
CA GLY A 117 -1.68 23.70 8.88
C GLY A 117 -2.12 23.67 7.41
N GLN A 118 -1.73 22.64 6.66
CA GLN A 118 -2.08 22.45 5.25
C GLN A 118 -2.75 21.09 5.03
N PRO A 119 -3.75 21.02 4.17
CA PRO A 119 -4.39 19.74 3.85
C PRO A 119 -3.39 18.72 3.27
N VAL A 120 -3.54 17.45 3.67
CA VAL A 120 -2.83 16.32 3.07
C VAL A 120 -3.86 15.46 2.33
N LEU A 121 -3.70 15.36 1.01
CA LEU A 121 -4.63 14.66 0.14
C LEU A 121 -4.06 13.27 -0.20
N ILE A 122 -4.81 12.21 0.08
CA ILE A 122 -4.39 10.84 -0.24
C ILE A 122 -5.02 10.40 -1.56
N GLU A 123 -4.17 10.05 -2.52
CA GLU A 123 -4.55 9.52 -3.83
C GLU A 123 -4.06 8.06 -3.95
N ASN A 124 -4.97 7.09 -4.10
CA ASN A 124 -4.58 5.69 -4.29
C ASN A 124 -4.31 5.41 -5.77
N LYS A 125 -3.06 5.04 -6.10
CA LYS A 125 -2.63 4.59 -7.44
C LYS A 125 -2.08 3.17 -7.34
N SER A 126 -2.99 2.21 -7.26
CA SER A 126 -2.64 0.80 -7.11
C SER A 126 -2.32 0.14 -8.45
N GLY A 127 -1.50 -0.91 -8.40
CA GLY A 127 -1.21 -1.79 -9.53
C GLY A 127 0.27 -2.11 -9.67
N ALA A 128 0.55 -3.23 -10.31
CA ALA A 128 1.89 -3.74 -10.59
C ALA A 128 2.85 -3.65 -9.38
N GLY A 129 2.40 -4.09 -8.19
CA GLY A 129 3.25 -4.05 -6.98
C GLY A 129 3.59 -2.64 -6.46
N GLY A 130 2.79 -1.61 -6.81
CA GLY A 130 3.03 -0.23 -6.42
C GLY A 130 3.85 0.59 -7.43
N THR A 131 4.25 -0.02 -8.56
CA THR A 131 5.10 0.65 -9.56
C THR A 131 4.37 1.79 -10.29
N ILE A 132 3.04 1.72 -10.42
CA ILE A 132 2.25 2.81 -11.02
C ILE A 132 2.39 4.09 -10.19
N ALA A 133 2.26 3.99 -8.86
CA ALA A 133 2.48 5.11 -7.96
C ALA A 133 3.92 5.62 -8.01
N ALA A 134 4.89 4.70 -8.02
CA ALA A 134 6.30 5.05 -8.08
C ALA A 134 6.65 5.87 -9.33
N VAL A 135 6.16 5.45 -10.51
CA VAL A 135 6.36 6.20 -11.77
C VAL A 135 5.71 7.58 -11.74
N ASP A 136 4.54 7.71 -11.12
CA ASP A 136 3.85 9.00 -10.97
C ASP A 136 4.67 9.96 -10.09
N VAL A 137 5.13 9.48 -8.93
CA VAL A 137 5.89 10.30 -7.98
C VAL A 137 7.30 10.62 -8.48
N LYS A 138 7.98 9.70 -9.17
CA LYS A 138 9.26 9.98 -9.84
C LYS A 138 9.20 11.20 -10.76
N ARG A 139 8.07 11.44 -11.42
CA ARG A 139 7.86 12.56 -12.36
C ARG A 139 7.46 13.85 -11.67
N ALA A 140 7.15 13.83 -10.39
CA ALA A 140 6.75 15.01 -9.64
C ALA A 140 7.93 15.93 -9.37
N GLN A 141 7.64 17.24 -9.13
CA GLN A 141 8.66 18.19 -8.72
C GLN A 141 9.22 17.81 -7.35
N PRO A 142 10.54 17.94 -7.14
CA PRO A 142 11.19 17.64 -5.87
C PRO A 142 11.04 18.79 -4.87
N ASP A 143 9.82 19.24 -4.61
CA ASP A 143 9.47 20.40 -3.80
C ASP A 143 8.73 20.06 -2.49
N GLY A 144 8.61 18.75 -2.18
CA GLY A 144 7.97 18.24 -0.98
C GLY A 144 6.44 18.25 -1.00
N TYR A 145 5.80 18.64 -2.11
CA TYR A 145 4.33 18.63 -2.22
C TYR A 145 3.75 17.34 -2.81
N THR A 146 4.59 16.46 -3.31
CA THR A 146 4.16 15.11 -3.75
C THR A 146 5.04 14.08 -3.09
N LEU A 147 4.44 13.23 -2.28
CA LEU A 147 5.09 12.15 -1.55
C LEU A 147 4.48 10.81 -1.98
N MET A 148 5.17 9.71 -1.73
CA MET A 148 4.62 8.37 -1.91
C MET A 148 4.62 7.61 -0.59
N PHE A 149 3.48 6.99 -0.25
CA PHE A 149 3.43 5.91 0.72
C PHE A 149 3.36 4.58 -0.03
N THR A 150 4.30 3.72 0.28
CA THR A 150 4.43 2.40 -0.36
C THR A 150 5.04 1.40 0.61
N ASN A 151 5.43 0.23 0.12
CA ASN A 151 6.03 -0.83 0.93
C ASN A 151 7.30 -1.41 0.29
N ALA A 152 7.90 -2.39 0.96
CA ALA A 152 9.08 -3.09 0.50
C ALA A 152 8.93 -3.71 -0.91
N THR A 153 7.71 -4.06 -1.35
CA THR A 153 7.51 -4.60 -2.70
C THR A 153 7.91 -3.59 -3.77
N ALA A 154 7.39 -2.37 -3.71
CA ALA A 154 7.74 -1.33 -4.68
C ALA A 154 9.22 -0.91 -4.57
N MET A 155 9.77 -0.88 -3.36
CA MET A 155 11.13 -0.37 -3.14
C MET A 155 12.23 -1.40 -3.37
N ILE A 156 11.94 -2.69 -3.14
CA ILE A 156 12.96 -3.76 -3.18
C ILE A 156 12.59 -4.83 -4.21
N THR A 157 11.49 -5.58 -3.99
CA THR A 157 11.26 -6.81 -4.74
C THR A 157 10.89 -6.59 -6.20
N SER A 158 10.25 -5.48 -6.55
CA SER A 158 9.96 -5.11 -7.95
C SER A 158 11.21 -4.99 -8.81
N ARG A 159 12.36 -4.65 -8.23
CA ARG A 159 13.67 -4.58 -8.93
C ARG A 159 14.12 -5.94 -9.50
N ALA A 160 13.68 -7.04 -8.89
CA ALA A 160 13.99 -8.38 -9.37
C ALA A 160 12.87 -9.03 -10.18
N LEU A 161 11.62 -8.58 -9.96
CA LEU A 161 10.43 -9.19 -10.56
C LEU A 161 10.00 -8.55 -11.89
N MET A 162 10.51 -7.36 -12.24
CA MET A 162 10.12 -6.65 -13.44
C MET A 162 11.29 -6.48 -14.41
N LYS A 163 11.12 -6.93 -15.67
CA LYS A 163 12.13 -6.78 -16.73
C LYS A 163 12.47 -5.33 -17.03
N ASN A 164 11.44 -4.48 -17.10
CA ASN A 164 11.55 -3.09 -17.49
C ASN A 164 10.96 -2.18 -16.42
N LEU A 165 11.59 -2.18 -15.24
CA LEU A 165 11.15 -1.29 -14.17
C LEU A 165 11.44 0.16 -14.55
N ALA A 166 10.39 0.98 -14.65
CA ALA A 166 10.49 2.36 -15.14
C ALA A 166 11.05 3.36 -14.12
N TYR A 167 11.54 2.88 -12.98
CA TYR A 167 12.21 3.67 -11.95
C TYR A 167 13.34 2.87 -11.28
N ASP A 168 14.23 3.60 -10.63
CA ASP A 168 15.26 3.08 -9.75
C ASP A 168 14.95 3.59 -8.34
N SER A 169 14.66 2.67 -7.40
CA SER A 169 14.24 3.06 -6.05
C SER A 169 15.29 3.85 -5.27
N GLU A 170 16.57 3.72 -5.59
CA GLU A 170 17.67 4.41 -4.90
C GLU A 170 18.03 5.75 -5.57
N LYS A 171 17.89 5.83 -6.92
CA LYS A 171 18.27 7.02 -7.68
C LYS A 171 17.14 8.01 -7.86
N ASP A 172 15.89 7.53 -7.93
CA ASP A 172 14.73 8.37 -8.25
C ASP A 172 13.99 8.86 -7.00
N PHE A 173 14.24 8.24 -5.84
CA PHE A 173 13.57 8.60 -4.58
C PHE A 173 14.56 8.90 -3.46
N GLN A 174 14.04 9.63 -2.49
CA GLN A 174 14.68 9.91 -1.22
C GLN A 174 13.77 9.38 -0.10
N LEU A 175 14.32 8.49 0.72
CA LEU A 175 13.61 7.93 1.86
C LEU A 175 13.36 9.03 2.89
N ILE A 176 12.19 9.03 3.52
CA ILE A 176 11.82 9.96 4.59
C ILE A 176 11.72 9.19 5.91
N SER A 177 10.98 8.11 5.91
CA SER A 177 10.81 7.24 7.08
C SER A 177 10.35 5.86 6.67
N ILE A 178 10.82 4.86 7.37
CA ILE A 178 10.26 3.50 7.39
C ILE A 178 9.36 3.36 8.61
N MET A 179 8.18 2.81 8.38
CA MET A 179 7.24 2.41 9.41
C MET A 179 7.13 0.88 9.36
N PRO A 180 7.71 0.15 10.31
CA PRO A 180 7.59 -1.29 10.35
C PRO A 180 6.12 -1.71 10.30
N ALA A 181 5.83 -2.75 9.52
CA ALA A 181 4.46 -3.24 9.35
C ALA A 181 4.07 -4.33 10.38
N GLY A 182 4.93 -4.51 11.39
CA GLY A 182 4.84 -5.55 12.39
C GLY A 182 5.50 -6.86 11.95
N SER A 183 5.62 -7.79 12.89
CA SER A 183 5.99 -9.17 12.58
C SER A 183 4.81 -9.85 11.86
N LEU A 184 5.13 -10.72 10.93
CA LEU A 184 4.12 -11.45 10.17
C LEU A 184 3.85 -12.81 10.84
N PRO A 185 2.62 -13.16 11.23
CA PRO A 185 2.27 -14.49 11.70
C PRO A 185 2.16 -15.49 10.56
N MET A 186 2.72 -16.67 10.77
CA MET A 186 2.36 -17.88 10.05
C MET A 186 1.18 -18.54 10.76
N VAL A 187 0.10 -18.72 10.05
CA VAL A 187 -1.12 -19.33 10.56
C VAL A 187 -1.39 -20.61 9.80
N VAL A 188 -1.69 -21.68 10.53
CA VAL A 188 -2.04 -22.97 9.95
C VAL A 188 -3.52 -23.26 10.10
N SER A 189 -4.07 -23.96 9.11
CA SER A 189 -5.46 -24.41 9.12
C SER A 189 -5.69 -25.46 10.23
N PRO A 190 -6.87 -25.46 10.87
CA PRO A 190 -7.22 -26.48 11.87
C PRO A 190 -7.07 -27.92 11.39
N LYS A 191 -7.25 -28.18 10.08
CA LYS A 191 -7.08 -29.52 9.49
C LYS A 191 -5.66 -30.10 9.69
N THR A 192 -4.65 -29.26 9.91
CA THR A 192 -3.27 -29.70 10.12
C THR A 192 -3.05 -30.29 11.52
N GLY A 193 -3.85 -29.86 12.50
CA GLY A 193 -3.68 -30.19 13.91
C GLY A 193 -2.44 -29.61 14.58
N ALA A 194 -1.59 -28.87 13.84
CA ALA A 194 -0.34 -28.35 14.34
C ALA A 194 -0.54 -27.14 15.27
N LYS A 195 0.22 -27.10 16.37
CA LYS A 195 0.20 -26.03 17.38
C LYS A 195 1.49 -25.23 17.45
N ASN A 196 2.54 -25.68 16.77
CA ASN A 196 3.85 -25.04 16.67
C ASN A 196 4.51 -25.39 15.34
N LEU A 197 5.66 -24.78 15.06
CA LEU A 197 6.36 -24.98 13.79
C LEU A 197 6.84 -26.41 13.58
N ALA A 198 7.34 -27.06 14.64
CA ALA A 198 7.83 -28.45 14.54
C ALA A 198 6.70 -29.43 14.15
N GLU A 199 5.53 -29.30 14.77
CA GLU A 199 4.36 -30.10 14.42
C GLU A 199 3.88 -29.86 12.99
N PHE A 200 3.95 -28.61 12.52
CA PHE A 200 3.63 -28.29 11.13
C PHE A 200 4.63 -28.89 10.14
N VAL A 201 5.93 -28.84 10.45
CA VAL A 201 6.97 -29.49 9.64
C VAL A 201 6.73 -31.01 9.54
N GLU A 202 6.39 -31.64 10.65
CA GLU A 202 6.05 -33.08 10.65
C GLU A 202 4.76 -33.38 9.86
N TYR A 203 3.76 -32.51 9.95
CA TYR A 203 2.57 -32.59 9.10
C TYR A 203 2.96 -32.50 7.62
N ALA A 204 3.79 -31.51 7.26
CA ALA A 204 4.21 -31.30 5.88
C ALA A 204 5.08 -32.45 5.32
N ARG A 205 5.89 -33.10 6.16
CA ARG A 205 6.64 -34.30 5.75
C ARG A 205 5.74 -35.48 5.40
N ARG A 206 4.65 -35.66 6.12
CA ARG A 206 3.70 -36.75 5.91
C ARG A 206 2.69 -36.47 4.78
N ASN A 207 2.53 -35.22 4.38
CA ASN A 207 1.58 -34.78 3.37
C ASN A 207 2.31 -34.09 2.22
N PRO A 208 2.60 -34.79 1.11
CA PRO A 208 3.43 -34.24 0.03
C PRO A 208 2.75 -33.12 -0.79
N LYS A 209 1.49 -32.83 -0.55
CA LYS A 209 0.70 -31.80 -1.24
C LYS A 209 0.21 -30.70 -0.31
N VAL A 210 1.05 -30.29 0.63
CA VAL A 210 0.72 -29.16 1.50
C VAL A 210 0.68 -27.88 0.68
N SER A 211 -0.47 -27.19 0.74
CA SER A 211 -0.67 -25.90 0.08
C SER A 211 -0.39 -24.75 1.05
N PHE A 212 0.49 -23.84 0.63
CA PHE A 212 0.87 -22.67 1.43
C PHE A 212 0.44 -21.38 0.73
N GLY A 213 -0.51 -20.66 1.32
CA GLY A 213 -1.03 -19.41 0.78
C GLY A 213 0.00 -18.28 0.85
N THR A 214 0.14 -17.57 -0.25
CA THR A 214 0.95 -16.36 -0.37
C THR A 214 0.12 -15.24 -0.96
N TYR A 215 0.28 -14.02 -0.50
CA TYR A 215 -0.51 -12.88 -0.96
C TYR A 215 -0.05 -12.28 -2.30
N ALA A 216 1.07 -12.77 -2.85
CA ALA A 216 1.55 -12.51 -4.20
C ALA A 216 2.76 -13.40 -4.51
N ALA A 217 3.04 -13.64 -5.79
CA ALA A 217 4.34 -14.14 -6.22
C ALA A 217 5.43 -13.12 -5.84
N GLY A 218 6.60 -13.60 -5.36
CA GLY A 218 7.69 -12.75 -4.90
C GLY A 218 7.45 -12.02 -3.58
N SER A 219 6.35 -12.32 -2.88
CA SER A 219 6.10 -11.79 -1.53
C SER A 219 6.96 -12.47 -0.46
N TYR A 220 7.03 -11.89 0.73
CA TYR A 220 7.69 -12.52 1.87
C TYR A 220 7.11 -13.91 2.20
N ALA A 221 5.79 -14.09 2.02
CA ALA A 221 5.17 -15.40 2.15
C ALA A 221 5.73 -16.41 1.13
N HIS A 222 5.96 -15.99 -0.12
CA HIS A 222 6.55 -16.86 -1.13
C HIS A 222 8.00 -17.21 -0.80
N MET A 223 8.80 -16.22 -0.39
CA MET A 223 10.18 -16.47 0.07
C MET A 223 10.20 -17.47 1.24
N ALA A 224 9.28 -17.30 2.21
CA ALA A 224 9.17 -18.20 3.36
C ALA A 224 8.89 -19.64 2.94
N VAL A 225 7.97 -19.89 2.01
CA VAL A 225 7.67 -21.25 1.52
C VAL A 225 8.88 -21.89 0.89
N VAL A 226 9.60 -21.16 0.03
CA VAL A 226 10.82 -21.67 -0.64
C VAL A 226 11.90 -21.99 0.39
N GLU A 227 12.11 -21.12 1.35
CA GLU A 227 13.11 -21.33 2.39
C GLU A 227 12.73 -22.45 3.36
N PHE A 228 11.44 -22.66 3.67
CA PHE A 228 10.99 -23.83 4.41
C PHE A 228 11.27 -25.11 3.64
N ASN A 229 10.91 -25.14 2.36
CA ASN A 229 11.18 -26.31 1.53
C ASN A 229 12.66 -26.65 1.52
N LYS A 230 13.53 -25.64 1.38
CA LYS A 230 14.96 -25.80 1.37
C LYS A 230 15.52 -26.27 2.72
N GLN A 231 15.13 -25.61 3.81
CA GLN A 231 15.68 -25.90 5.14
C GLN A 231 15.23 -27.27 5.68
N TYR A 232 13.98 -27.66 5.46
CA TYR A 232 13.40 -28.85 6.06
C TYR A 232 13.20 -30.01 5.08
N GLY A 233 13.66 -29.86 3.81
CA GLY A 233 13.52 -30.88 2.77
C GLY A 233 12.04 -31.16 2.42
N LEU A 234 11.21 -30.10 2.44
CA LEU A 234 9.77 -30.19 2.15
C LEU A 234 9.48 -29.94 0.66
N ARG A 235 8.23 -30.18 0.26
CA ARG A 235 7.71 -29.94 -1.10
C ARG A 235 6.36 -29.24 -1.05
N MET A 236 6.22 -28.24 -0.18
CA MET A 236 5.00 -27.45 -0.10
C MET A 236 4.81 -26.64 -1.39
N GLU A 237 3.55 -26.55 -1.83
CA GLU A 237 3.17 -25.80 -3.04
C GLU A 237 2.70 -24.40 -2.67
N PRO A 238 3.35 -23.33 -3.17
CA PRO A 238 2.87 -21.97 -2.96
C PRO A 238 1.61 -21.72 -3.79
N VAL A 239 0.53 -21.29 -3.13
CA VAL A 239 -0.72 -20.84 -3.77
C VAL A 239 -0.75 -19.32 -3.75
N HIS A 240 -0.63 -18.69 -4.93
CA HIS A 240 -0.54 -17.24 -5.04
C HIS A 240 -1.92 -16.59 -5.16
N TYR A 241 -2.23 -15.71 -4.22
CA TYR A 241 -3.46 -14.91 -4.20
C TYR A 241 -3.21 -13.47 -4.68
N ARG A 242 -4.29 -12.77 -5.01
CA ARG A 242 -4.26 -11.34 -5.31
C ARG A 242 -4.53 -10.53 -4.03
N GLY A 243 -3.59 -10.62 -3.06
CA GLY A 243 -3.70 -9.99 -1.75
C GLY A 243 -4.03 -10.98 -0.62
N GLU A 244 -4.06 -10.47 0.61
CA GLU A 244 -4.19 -11.31 1.81
C GLU A 244 -5.63 -11.79 2.08
N SER A 245 -6.64 -10.96 1.81
CA SER A 245 -8.03 -11.26 2.16
C SER A 245 -8.55 -12.59 1.58
N PRO A 246 -8.41 -12.89 0.27
CA PRO A 246 -8.83 -14.19 -0.26
C PRO A 246 -8.00 -15.35 0.31
N MET A 247 -6.71 -15.14 0.56
CA MET A 247 -5.83 -16.14 1.17
C MET A 247 -6.32 -16.55 2.57
N TRP A 248 -6.61 -15.56 3.43
CA TRP A 248 -7.12 -15.84 4.77
C TRP A 248 -8.53 -16.47 4.77
N THR A 249 -9.35 -16.10 3.78
CA THR A 249 -10.66 -16.75 3.59
C THR A 249 -10.52 -18.23 3.28
N ASP A 250 -9.62 -18.59 2.37
CA ASP A 250 -9.37 -19.99 2.00
C ASP A 250 -8.72 -20.79 3.13
N LEU A 251 -7.84 -20.14 3.93
CA LEU A 251 -7.30 -20.77 5.13
C LEU A 251 -8.41 -21.07 6.15
N ALA A 252 -9.29 -20.11 6.41
CA ALA A 252 -10.42 -20.26 7.32
C ALA A 252 -11.42 -21.35 6.87
N ASN A 253 -11.55 -21.53 5.55
CA ASN A 253 -12.37 -22.59 4.94
C ASN A 253 -11.61 -23.91 4.78
N GLN A 254 -10.38 -23.99 5.28
CA GLN A 254 -9.52 -25.18 5.22
C GLN A 254 -9.15 -25.64 3.79
N THR A 255 -9.28 -24.74 2.80
CA THR A 255 -8.89 -24.99 1.40
C THR A 255 -7.38 -25.10 1.28
N ILE A 256 -6.64 -24.23 1.99
CA ILE A 256 -5.17 -24.29 2.10
C ILE A 256 -4.74 -24.71 3.51
N ASP A 257 -3.49 -25.19 3.63
CA ASP A 257 -2.96 -25.75 4.88
C ASP A 257 -2.32 -24.70 5.78
N ALA A 258 -1.67 -23.69 5.19
CA ALA A 258 -1.00 -22.61 5.90
C ALA A 258 -1.04 -21.31 5.10
N GLY A 259 -0.79 -20.20 5.76
CA GLY A 259 -0.63 -18.88 5.17
C GLY A 259 0.30 -18.02 6.02
N PHE A 260 0.92 -17.03 5.40
CA PHE A 260 1.84 -16.09 6.04
C PHE A 260 1.53 -14.68 5.55
N GLY A 261 1.27 -13.76 6.48
CA GLY A 261 0.88 -12.39 6.13
C GLY A 261 0.69 -11.51 7.36
N THR A 262 0.08 -10.34 7.19
CA THR A 262 -0.07 -9.36 8.28
C THR A 262 -1.10 -9.81 9.33
N TYR A 263 -0.83 -9.45 10.59
CA TYR A 263 -1.74 -9.75 11.71
C TYR A 263 -3.13 -9.16 11.49
N GLY A 264 -3.21 -7.89 11.08
CA GLY A 264 -4.50 -7.22 10.85
C GLY A 264 -5.38 -7.93 9.83
N ALA A 265 -4.80 -8.46 8.75
CA ALA A 265 -5.53 -9.22 7.76
C ALA A 265 -5.93 -10.63 8.26
N ALA A 266 -5.10 -11.24 9.12
CA ALA A 266 -5.37 -12.54 9.73
C ALA A 266 -6.36 -12.47 10.92
N LEU A 267 -6.65 -11.28 11.44
CA LEU A 267 -7.35 -11.07 12.71
C LEU A 267 -8.67 -11.82 12.81
N ALA A 268 -9.51 -11.75 11.75
CA ALA A 268 -10.81 -12.45 11.73
C ALA A 268 -10.69 -13.97 11.79
N VAL A 269 -9.62 -14.52 11.20
CA VAL A 269 -9.33 -15.96 11.23
C VAL A 269 -8.85 -16.38 12.63
N LEU A 270 -7.99 -15.60 13.23
CA LEU A 270 -7.43 -15.83 14.57
C LEU A 270 -8.50 -15.72 15.65
N GLN A 271 -9.27 -14.63 15.66
CA GLN A 271 -10.36 -14.42 16.62
C GLN A 271 -11.49 -15.43 16.47
N GLY A 272 -11.76 -15.86 15.24
CA GLY A 272 -12.75 -16.90 14.97
C GLY A 272 -12.31 -18.33 15.28
N GLY A 273 -11.08 -18.54 15.77
CA GLY A 273 -10.53 -19.88 16.03
C GLY A 273 -10.40 -20.75 14.76
N ARG A 274 -10.40 -20.13 13.58
CA ARG A 274 -10.33 -20.81 12.28
C ARG A 274 -8.91 -20.93 11.72
N GLY A 275 -7.92 -20.60 12.53
CA GLY A 275 -6.51 -20.76 12.23
C GLY A 275 -5.67 -20.68 13.51
N THR A 276 -4.56 -21.41 13.54
CA THR A 276 -3.63 -21.44 14.68
C THR A 276 -2.34 -20.74 14.29
N PRO A 277 -1.94 -19.65 14.99
CA PRO A 277 -0.65 -19.01 14.75
C PRO A 277 0.46 -19.89 15.34
N VAL A 278 1.40 -20.35 14.52
CA VAL A 278 2.47 -21.29 14.92
C VAL A 278 3.84 -20.65 15.02
N ALA A 279 4.05 -19.52 14.33
CA ALA A 279 5.28 -18.76 14.38
C ALA A 279 5.02 -17.30 13.96
N VAL A 280 5.91 -16.40 14.36
CA VAL A 280 5.94 -15.01 13.84
C VAL A 280 7.33 -14.70 13.28
N SER A 281 7.40 -13.80 12.30
CA SER A 281 8.69 -13.34 11.79
C SER A 281 9.39 -12.43 12.81
N ARG A 282 10.65 -12.13 12.58
CA ARG A 282 11.49 -11.12 13.23
C ARG A 282 11.49 -11.15 14.76
N LYS A 283 10.41 -10.72 15.44
CA LYS A 283 10.30 -10.67 16.91
C LYS A 283 8.89 -11.08 17.36
N ARG A 284 8.76 -11.47 18.63
CA ARG A 284 7.45 -11.73 19.23
C ARG A 284 6.57 -10.49 19.16
N MET A 285 5.27 -10.71 19.02
CA MET A 285 4.27 -9.64 18.93
C MET A 285 3.56 -9.47 20.27
N SER A 286 3.31 -8.24 20.70
CA SER A 286 2.54 -7.94 21.91
C SER A 286 1.11 -8.52 21.86
N VAL A 287 0.53 -8.58 20.65
CA VAL A 287 -0.82 -9.14 20.41
C VAL A 287 -0.83 -10.68 20.32
N LEU A 288 0.32 -11.34 20.18
CA LEU A 288 0.51 -12.79 20.15
C LEU A 288 1.70 -13.20 21.03
N PRO A 289 1.69 -12.89 22.35
CA PRO A 289 2.88 -13.00 23.22
C PRO A 289 3.39 -14.44 23.38
N ASN A 290 2.50 -15.42 23.24
CA ASN A 290 2.81 -16.84 23.40
C ASN A 290 3.26 -17.53 22.11
N VAL A 291 3.23 -16.81 20.96
CA VAL A 291 3.67 -17.35 19.68
C VAL A 291 5.16 -17.05 19.50
N PRO A 292 6.02 -18.08 19.45
CA PRO A 292 7.46 -17.86 19.28
C PRO A 292 7.78 -17.43 17.85
N THR A 293 8.95 -16.82 17.68
CA THR A 293 9.46 -16.49 16.34
C THR A 293 9.93 -17.73 15.60
N PHE A 294 10.07 -17.61 14.28
CA PHE A 294 10.69 -18.65 13.47
C PHE A 294 12.09 -19.02 13.98
N MET A 295 12.88 -17.99 14.34
CA MET A 295 14.25 -18.17 14.83
C MET A 295 14.30 -18.94 16.15
N GLU A 296 13.41 -18.63 17.11
CA GLU A 296 13.30 -19.34 18.38
C GLU A 296 12.93 -20.82 18.18
N GLN A 297 12.34 -21.16 17.05
CA GLN A 297 11.94 -22.53 16.67
C GLN A 297 12.92 -23.18 15.67
N GLY A 298 14.11 -22.60 15.45
CA GLY A 298 15.18 -23.17 14.63
C GLY A 298 15.04 -22.94 13.12
N ALA A 299 14.12 -22.08 12.66
CA ALA A 299 14.07 -21.67 11.26
C ALA A 299 14.98 -20.46 11.04
N ILE A 300 16.16 -20.68 10.45
CA ILE A 300 17.30 -19.74 10.47
C ILE A 300 17.46 -18.90 9.20
N SER A 301 16.66 -19.14 8.15
CA SER A 301 16.80 -18.37 6.90
C SER A 301 16.60 -16.85 7.13
N PRO A 302 17.37 -16.02 6.42
CA PRO A 302 17.15 -14.57 6.41
C PRO A 302 15.72 -14.15 6.06
N ALA A 303 14.99 -14.93 5.25
CA ALA A 303 13.58 -14.67 4.91
C ALA A 303 12.67 -14.54 6.14
N PHE A 304 13.00 -15.20 7.25
CA PHE A 304 12.21 -15.15 8.48
C PHE A 304 12.55 -13.97 9.39
N ARG A 305 13.55 -13.18 9.03
CA ARG A 305 14.01 -12.02 9.80
C ARG A 305 13.76 -10.68 9.13
N LEU A 306 13.45 -10.67 7.83
CA LEU A 306 13.19 -9.44 7.09
C LEU A 306 12.05 -8.64 7.72
N THR A 307 12.25 -7.34 7.76
CA THR A 307 11.24 -6.40 8.24
C THR A 307 10.23 -6.12 7.13
N ALA A 308 9.01 -6.55 7.31
CA ALA A 308 7.92 -6.01 6.50
C ALA A 308 7.71 -4.55 6.89
N PHE A 309 7.67 -3.64 5.92
CA PHE A 309 7.52 -2.22 6.19
C PHE A 309 6.65 -1.48 5.19
N GLN A 310 6.04 -0.40 5.67
CA GLN A 310 5.57 0.71 4.88
C GLN A 310 6.65 1.78 4.90
N CYS A 311 6.73 2.62 3.87
CA CYS A 311 7.64 3.74 3.86
C CYS A 311 7.03 4.97 3.21
N CYS A 312 7.51 6.13 3.65
CA CYS A 312 7.27 7.41 3.00
C CYS A 312 8.52 7.82 2.26
N VAL A 313 8.37 8.15 0.98
CA VAL A 313 9.46 8.63 0.13
C VAL A 313 9.04 9.89 -0.64
N ALA A 314 10.02 10.70 -1.02
CA ALA A 314 9.86 11.86 -1.89
C ALA A 314 10.64 11.66 -3.20
N PRO A 315 10.39 12.46 -4.26
CA PRO A 315 11.27 12.53 -5.42
C PRO A 315 12.71 12.85 -5.00
N LYS A 316 13.68 12.29 -5.72
CA LYS A 316 15.11 12.62 -5.49
C LYS A 316 15.34 14.12 -5.60
N ASN A 317 16.30 14.65 -4.85
CA ASN A 317 16.63 16.05 -4.76
C ASN A 317 15.55 16.95 -4.09
N THR A 318 14.58 16.38 -3.39
CA THR A 318 13.74 17.17 -2.47
C THR A 318 14.63 17.81 -1.40
N PRO A 319 14.46 19.12 -1.08
CA PRO A 319 15.33 19.83 -0.15
C PRO A 319 15.50 19.09 1.19
N PRO A 320 16.74 19.00 1.71
CA PRO A 320 17.03 18.24 2.94
C PRO A 320 16.23 18.74 4.17
N GLU A 321 15.96 20.03 4.26
CA GLU A 321 15.17 20.63 5.34
C GLU A 321 13.72 20.16 5.31
N ILE A 322 13.13 19.93 4.11
CA ILE A 322 11.79 19.38 3.96
C ILE A 322 11.77 17.89 4.35
N ILE A 323 12.76 17.14 3.88
CA ILE A 323 12.91 15.70 4.23
C ILE A 323 13.06 15.55 5.74
N GLY A 324 13.94 16.31 6.37
CA GLY A 324 14.16 16.27 7.82
C GLY A 324 12.88 16.61 8.61
N ARG A 325 12.16 17.66 8.18
CA ARG A 325 10.92 18.08 8.82
C ARG A 325 9.83 17.00 8.69
N LEU A 326 9.67 16.40 7.52
CA LEU A 326 8.71 15.31 7.30
C LEU A 326 9.07 14.06 8.11
N SER A 327 10.35 13.68 8.16
CA SER A 327 10.82 12.55 8.96
C SER A 327 10.51 12.78 10.46
N GLN A 328 10.82 13.95 10.98
CA GLN A 328 10.50 14.31 12.36
C GLN A 328 9.00 14.18 12.64
N LEU A 329 8.13 14.70 11.75
CA LEU A 329 6.69 14.62 11.91
C LEU A 329 6.16 13.18 11.89
N LEU A 330 6.73 12.31 11.05
CA LEU A 330 6.35 10.89 11.02
C LEU A 330 6.74 10.18 12.33
N VAL A 331 7.92 10.46 12.87
CA VAL A 331 8.36 9.92 14.17
C VAL A 331 7.46 10.42 15.30
N GLU A 332 7.19 11.72 15.33
CA GLU A 332 6.30 12.33 16.34
C GLU A 332 4.87 11.78 16.27
N ALA A 333 4.36 11.54 15.04
CA ALA A 333 3.04 10.94 14.83
C ALA A 333 2.92 9.58 15.53
N GLY A 334 4.00 8.81 15.57
CA GLY A 334 4.06 7.52 16.26
C GLY A 334 3.69 7.58 17.74
N LYS A 335 3.81 8.76 18.39
CA LYS A 335 3.41 8.98 19.79
C LYS A 335 1.94 9.36 19.93
N GLY A 336 1.26 9.67 18.82
CA GLY A 336 -0.15 10.09 18.81
C GLY A 336 -1.11 8.92 18.96
N GLN A 337 -2.20 9.12 19.71
CA GLN A 337 -3.19 8.06 20.03
C GLN A 337 -3.71 7.35 18.77
N ARG A 338 -4.01 8.10 17.70
CA ARG A 338 -4.55 7.54 16.45
C ARG A 338 -3.55 6.60 15.75
N VAL A 339 -2.27 6.94 15.74
CA VAL A 339 -1.22 6.06 15.20
C VAL A 339 -1.04 4.83 16.09
N GLN A 340 -1.06 5.02 17.42
CA GLN A 340 -0.98 3.92 18.37
C GLN A 340 -2.16 2.95 18.24
N ASP A 341 -3.37 3.44 18.01
CA ASP A 341 -4.55 2.61 17.77
C ASP A 341 -4.43 1.79 16.48
N MET A 342 -3.95 2.42 15.41
CA MET A 342 -3.65 1.74 14.15
C MET A 342 -2.56 0.68 14.35
N MET A 343 -1.47 1.00 15.05
CA MET A 343 -0.39 0.06 15.33
C MET A 343 -0.91 -1.17 16.08
N ARG A 344 -1.73 -0.98 17.11
CA ARG A 344 -2.36 -2.10 17.85
C ARG A 344 -3.24 -2.96 16.94
N LEU A 345 -4.05 -2.35 16.07
CA LEU A 345 -4.91 -3.08 15.13
C LEU A 345 -4.10 -4.01 14.22
N TYR A 346 -2.91 -3.58 13.81
CA TYR A 346 -2.03 -4.36 12.93
C TYR A 346 -0.97 -5.18 13.68
N GLY A 347 -0.96 -5.13 15.02
CA GLY A 347 0.07 -5.81 15.83
C GLY A 347 1.47 -5.27 15.56
N VAL A 348 1.56 -3.96 15.34
CA VAL A 348 2.82 -3.24 15.10
C VAL A 348 3.33 -2.72 16.43
N ASP A 349 4.50 -3.17 16.84
CA ASP A 349 5.13 -2.78 18.11
C ASP A 349 6.25 -1.73 17.92
N ASP A 350 6.72 -1.52 16.70
CA ASP A 350 7.79 -0.56 16.40
C ASP A 350 7.21 0.72 15.79
N PRO A 351 7.58 1.90 16.30
CA PRO A 351 7.14 3.17 15.75
C PRO A 351 7.83 3.47 14.39
N ALA A 352 7.41 4.57 13.75
CA ALA A 352 8.11 5.12 12.60
C ALA A 352 9.56 5.45 12.97
N MET A 353 10.48 5.09 12.09
CA MET A 353 11.92 5.28 12.24
C MET A 353 12.35 6.66 11.79
N THR A 354 13.40 7.18 12.39
CA THR A 354 14.10 8.37 11.88
C THR A 354 14.64 8.13 10.47
N LEU A 355 15.03 9.21 9.79
CA LEU A 355 15.65 9.10 8.47
C LEU A 355 16.90 8.20 8.49
N GLU A 356 17.76 8.38 9.48
CA GLU A 356 19.00 7.61 9.62
C GLU A 356 18.73 6.12 9.88
N GLU A 357 17.85 5.81 10.84
CA GLU A 357 17.44 4.42 11.12
C GLU A 357 16.79 3.76 9.91
N SER A 358 15.97 4.52 9.17
CA SER A 358 15.29 4.05 7.97
C SER A 358 16.28 3.71 6.87
N GLN A 359 17.27 4.59 6.64
CA GLN A 359 18.29 4.36 5.62
C GLN A 359 19.15 3.16 5.99
N LYS A 360 19.57 3.05 7.25
CA LYS A 360 20.35 1.90 7.74
C LYS A 360 19.60 0.59 7.54
N LEU A 361 18.32 0.52 7.95
CA LEU A 361 17.50 -0.68 7.75
C LEU A 361 17.39 -1.03 6.26
N TYR A 362 17.14 -0.03 5.41
CA TYR A 362 17.02 -0.25 3.97
C TYR A 362 18.31 -0.79 3.35
N ASP A 363 19.46 -0.21 3.70
CA ASP A 363 20.77 -0.61 3.20
C ASP A 363 21.17 -2.03 3.65
N GLU A 364 20.77 -2.42 4.85
CA GLU A 364 21.01 -3.76 5.39
C GLU A 364 20.09 -4.83 4.76
N GLU A 365 18.79 -4.52 4.61
CA GLU A 365 17.79 -5.54 4.22
C GLU A 365 17.53 -5.61 2.70
N ALA A 366 17.70 -4.51 1.95
CA ALA A 366 17.39 -4.52 0.52
C ALA A 366 18.23 -5.52 -0.29
N PRO A 367 19.54 -5.66 -0.07
CA PRO A 367 20.35 -6.68 -0.75
C PRO A 367 19.86 -8.11 -0.45
N ILE A 368 19.53 -8.38 0.82
CA ILE A 368 19.04 -9.70 1.26
C ILE A 368 17.69 -10.01 0.59
N GLY A 369 16.77 -9.04 0.60
CA GLY A 369 15.47 -9.20 -0.04
C GLY A 369 15.58 -9.45 -1.54
N LEU A 370 16.48 -8.75 -2.23
CA LEU A 370 16.73 -8.95 -3.66
C LEU A 370 17.30 -10.34 -3.97
N GLU A 371 18.24 -10.82 -3.16
CA GLU A 371 18.81 -12.15 -3.31
C GLU A 371 17.74 -13.23 -3.12
N LEU A 372 16.95 -13.13 -2.06
CA LEU A 372 15.85 -14.06 -1.78
C LEU A 372 14.84 -14.09 -2.91
N VAL A 373 14.44 -12.94 -3.46
CA VAL A 373 13.50 -12.91 -4.61
C VAL A 373 14.11 -13.56 -5.84
N ARG A 374 15.37 -13.30 -6.14
CA ARG A 374 16.08 -13.94 -7.27
C ARG A 374 16.17 -15.45 -7.11
N SER A 375 16.37 -15.93 -5.86
CA SER A 375 16.45 -17.37 -5.56
C SER A 375 15.12 -18.13 -5.75
N LEU A 376 13.99 -17.39 -5.91
CA LEU A 376 12.68 -18.00 -6.22
C LEU A 376 12.62 -18.59 -7.64
N GLY A 377 13.57 -18.25 -8.52
CA GLY A 377 13.59 -18.72 -9.89
C GLY A 377 12.40 -18.23 -10.74
N LEU A 378 11.78 -17.09 -10.36
CA LEU A 378 10.69 -16.50 -11.11
C LEU A 378 11.25 -15.78 -12.34
N ASP A 379 10.64 -16.02 -13.49
CA ASP A 379 10.89 -15.20 -14.68
C ASP A 379 10.36 -13.78 -14.44
N PRO A 380 11.20 -12.74 -14.59
CA PRO A 380 10.73 -11.37 -14.49
C PRO A 380 9.65 -11.07 -15.53
N ILE A 381 8.58 -10.41 -15.13
CA ILE A 381 7.42 -10.03 -15.96
C ILE A 381 7.60 -8.65 -16.60
#